data_2db2429c622e90e0128c245603a2ec48
#
_entry.id   2db2429c622e90e0128c245603a2ec48
#
_cell.length_a   1.000
_cell.length_b   1.000
_cell.length_c   1.000
_cell.angle_alpha   90.00
_cell.angle_beta   90.00
_cell.angle_gamma   90.00
#
_symmetry.space_group_name_H-M   'P 1'
#
loop_
_entity.id
_entity.type
_entity.pdbx_description
1 polymer ?
#
loop_
_entity_poly.entity_id
_entity_poly.type
_entity_poly.pdbx_seq_one_letter_code
_entity_poly.pdbx_strand_id
1 'polypeptide(L)'
;RNKILSGACEVALVVGADTTPKGFLAPAGGYRPEDPDWVRFYLGITNPTYFALYARRRMDLYGDTLADFAAVKVKNSRVGAKNPRARYRKCFTAEDVAASAMVADPLRLMDICATSDGGAALIVCSLEYARRIGKADAPRVAAISTVTPTFASGVVEMPDIATDSAAAAGVEALAYRSSIPMKAYEEAGIGPEDVSLAEVYDLSTALE
;
A
#
# COMPACT_ATOMS: atom_id res chain seq x y z
N ARG A 1 -13.40 -13.82 5.55
CA ARG A 1 -14.56 -13.96 4.69
C ARG A 1 -14.87 -15.45 4.41
N ASN A 2 -13.93 -16.22 3.88
CA ASN A 2 -14.16 -17.60 3.46
C ASN A 2 -14.66 -18.51 4.58
N LYS A 3 -14.16 -18.36 5.82
CA LYS A 3 -14.64 -19.12 6.98
C LYS A 3 -16.12 -18.84 7.30
N ILE A 4 -16.58 -17.61 7.06
CA ILE A 4 -18.00 -17.26 7.26
C ILE A 4 -18.85 -17.81 6.10
N LEU A 5 -18.37 -17.64 4.86
CA LEU A 5 -19.10 -18.14 3.68
C LEU A 5 -19.22 -19.68 3.66
N SER A 6 -18.23 -20.39 4.19
CA SER A 6 -18.27 -21.86 4.31
C SER A 6 -19.08 -22.35 5.51
N GLY A 7 -19.60 -21.45 6.34
CA GLY A 7 -20.31 -21.81 7.56
C GLY A 7 -19.43 -22.31 8.71
N ALA A 8 -18.11 -22.22 8.58
CA ALA A 8 -17.17 -22.63 9.64
C ALA A 8 -17.29 -21.74 10.91
N CYS A 9 -17.74 -20.51 10.76
CA CYS A 9 -18.10 -19.61 11.87
C CYS A 9 -19.11 -18.57 11.39
N GLU A 10 -19.96 -18.09 12.29
CA GLU A 10 -20.90 -16.99 12.01
C GLU A 10 -20.27 -15.61 12.25
N VAL A 11 -19.31 -15.53 13.16
CA VAL A 11 -18.64 -14.29 13.58
C VAL A 11 -17.14 -14.51 13.65
N ALA A 12 -16.38 -13.57 13.16
CA ALA A 12 -14.93 -13.58 13.23
C ALA A 12 -14.40 -12.21 13.71
N LEU A 13 -13.46 -12.23 14.61
CA LEU A 13 -12.64 -11.07 14.96
C LEU A 13 -11.39 -11.09 14.07
N VAL A 14 -11.18 -10.01 13.33
CA VAL A 14 -9.97 -9.77 12.53
C VAL A 14 -9.13 -8.74 13.27
N VAL A 15 -7.90 -9.08 13.57
CA VAL A 15 -6.97 -8.19 14.31
C VAL A 15 -5.68 -8.07 13.51
N GLY A 16 -5.21 -6.84 13.36
CA GLY A 16 -3.87 -6.51 12.88
C GLY A 16 -3.19 -5.60 13.92
N ALA A 17 -1.99 -5.94 14.29
CA ALA A 17 -1.17 -5.12 15.18
C ALA A 17 0.30 -5.31 14.81
N ASP A 18 1.04 -4.22 14.80
CA ASP A 18 2.47 -4.26 14.49
C ASP A 18 3.24 -3.19 15.26
N THR A 19 4.51 -3.48 15.51
CA THR A 19 5.49 -2.54 16.06
C THR A 19 6.73 -2.54 15.17
N THR A 20 7.27 -1.37 14.90
CA THR A 20 8.41 -1.24 14.00
C THR A 20 9.68 -0.85 14.79
N PRO A 21 10.57 -1.79 15.11
CA PRO A 21 11.80 -1.52 15.84
C PRO A 21 12.79 -0.71 15.00
N LYS A 22 13.78 -0.13 15.65
CA LYS A 22 14.94 0.47 14.97
C LYS A 22 15.63 -0.58 14.10
N GLY A 23 16.02 -0.19 12.88
CA GLY A 23 16.73 -1.09 11.95
C GLY A 23 15.82 -2.07 11.21
N PHE A 24 14.50 -1.86 11.23
CA PHE A 24 13.54 -2.71 10.52
C PHE A 24 13.78 -2.81 9.00
N LEU A 25 14.54 -1.89 8.42
CA LEU A 25 14.91 -1.93 7.00
C LEU A 25 15.97 -3.01 6.70
N ALA A 26 16.69 -3.50 7.72
CA ALA A 26 17.60 -4.62 7.54
C ALA A 26 16.80 -5.93 7.44
N PRO A 27 17.21 -6.87 6.59
CA PRO A 27 16.57 -8.18 6.51
C PRO A 27 16.58 -8.91 7.86
N ALA A 28 15.53 -9.66 8.15
CA ALA A 28 15.43 -10.42 9.38
C ALA A 28 16.39 -11.61 9.38
N GLY A 29 16.91 -11.96 10.57
CA GLY A 29 17.86 -13.05 10.74
C GLY A 29 19.32 -12.63 10.61
N GLY A 30 20.22 -13.59 10.69
CA GLY A 30 21.65 -13.35 10.51
C GLY A 30 22.03 -13.08 9.05
N TYR A 31 23.17 -12.44 8.85
CA TYR A 31 23.71 -12.18 7.51
C TYR A 31 23.80 -13.46 6.67
N ARG A 32 23.25 -13.42 5.49
CA ARG A 32 23.25 -14.50 4.49
C ARG A 32 23.59 -13.90 3.13
N PRO A 33 24.84 -14.05 2.66
CA PRO A 33 25.29 -13.43 1.41
C PRO A 33 24.56 -13.98 0.17
N GLU A 34 23.99 -15.18 0.25
CA GLU A 34 23.19 -15.82 -0.77
C GLU A 34 21.73 -15.35 -0.80
N ASP A 35 21.28 -14.65 0.24
CA ASP A 35 19.91 -14.13 0.33
C ASP A 35 19.78 -12.84 -0.50
N PRO A 36 18.90 -12.79 -1.51
CA PRO A 36 18.71 -11.60 -2.33
C PRO A 36 18.36 -10.34 -1.55
N ASP A 37 17.66 -10.46 -0.43
CA ASP A 37 17.28 -9.32 0.40
C ASP A 37 18.52 -8.72 1.10
N TRP A 38 19.47 -9.53 1.53
CA TRP A 38 20.74 -9.05 2.06
C TRP A 38 21.58 -8.39 0.98
N VAL A 39 21.62 -8.95 -0.25
CA VAL A 39 22.32 -8.34 -1.37
C VAL A 39 21.73 -6.96 -1.68
N ARG A 40 20.41 -6.85 -1.78
CA ARG A 40 19.72 -5.58 -2.01
C ARG A 40 20.01 -4.57 -0.90
N PHE A 41 19.96 -5.00 0.35
CA PHE A 41 20.25 -4.14 1.50
C PHE A 41 21.66 -3.55 1.45
N TYR A 42 22.67 -4.37 1.17
CA TYR A 42 24.05 -3.91 1.03
C TYR A 42 24.28 -3.04 -0.21
N LEU A 43 23.53 -3.22 -1.26
CA LEU A 43 23.54 -2.33 -2.41
C LEU A 43 22.79 -1.00 -2.16
N GLY A 44 22.23 -0.81 -0.95
CA GLY A 44 21.48 0.38 -0.59
C GLY A 44 20.05 0.42 -1.16
N ILE A 45 19.54 -0.69 -1.68
CA ILE A 45 18.16 -0.79 -2.19
C ILE A 45 17.22 -1.05 -1.01
N THR A 46 16.91 0.02 -0.29
CA THR A 46 15.89 0.04 0.76
C THR A 46 14.55 0.54 0.21
N ASN A 47 13.47 0.41 0.98
CA ASN A 47 12.16 0.92 0.56
C ASN A 47 12.18 2.39 0.09
N PRO A 48 12.80 3.33 0.79
CA PRO A 48 12.90 4.71 0.30
C PRO A 48 13.60 4.84 -1.06
N THR A 49 14.68 4.09 -1.28
CA THR A 49 15.40 4.09 -2.56
C THR A 49 14.53 3.52 -3.68
N TYR A 50 13.79 2.44 -3.38
CA TYR A 50 12.86 1.84 -4.33
C TYR A 50 11.74 2.82 -4.71
N PHE A 51 11.14 3.52 -3.75
CA PHE A 51 10.14 4.55 -4.04
C PHE A 51 10.71 5.71 -4.85
N ALA A 52 11.96 6.08 -4.62
CA ALA A 52 12.64 7.12 -5.39
C ALA A 52 12.83 6.72 -6.86
N LEU A 53 13.11 5.45 -7.13
CA LEU A 53 13.16 4.94 -8.51
C LEU A 53 11.79 5.00 -9.20
N TYR A 54 10.71 4.70 -8.47
CA TYR A 54 9.35 4.92 -8.95
C TYR A 54 9.10 6.39 -9.31
N ALA A 55 9.44 7.28 -8.39
CA ALA A 55 9.27 8.70 -8.60
C ALA A 55 10.02 9.19 -9.85
N ARG A 56 11.30 8.82 -9.99
CA ARG A 56 12.09 9.16 -11.18
C ARG A 56 11.46 8.62 -12.46
N ARG A 57 11.03 7.36 -12.45
CA ARG A 57 10.40 6.77 -13.62
C ARG A 57 9.10 7.45 -14.01
N ARG A 58 8.29 7.85 -13.04
CA ARG A 58 7.07 8.63 -13.30
C ARG A 58 7.40 10.00 -13.89
N MET A 59 8.41 10.68 -13.34
CA MET A 59 8.87 11.96 -13.89
C MET A 59 9.30 11.82 -15.36
N ASP A 60 10.02 10.75 -15.68
CA ASP A 60 10.50 10.50 -17.06
C ASP A 60 9.36 10.13 -18.03
N LEU A 61 8.40 9.31 -17.59
CA LEU A 61 7.35 8.79 -18.46
C LEU A 61 6.15 9.73 -18.60
N TYR A 62 5.77 10.38 -17.51
CA TYR A 62 4.51 11.13 -17.42
C TYR A 62 4.72 12.62 -17.18
N GLY A 63 5.96 13.06 -16.94
CA GLY A 63 6.25 14.45 -16.66
C GLY A 63 5.84 14.90 -15.26
N ASP A 64 5.58 13.98 -14.34
CA ASP A 64 5.29 14.30 -12.95
C ASP A 64 6.39 15.16 -12.34
N THR A 65 6.03 16.05 -11.45
CA THR A 65 6.94 17.00 -10.81
C THR A 65 6.97 16.81 -9.29
N LEU A 66 7.95 17.43 -8.63
CA LEU A 66 7.98 17.45 -7.16
C LEU A 66 6.75 18.12 -6.56
N ALA A 67 6.11 19.05 -7.30
CA ALA A 67 4.89 19.70 -6.85
C ALA A 67 3.69 18.71 -6.83
N ASP A 68 3.63 17.80 -7.79
CA ASP A 68 2.58 16.78 -7.85
C ASP A 68 2.71 15.82 -6.66
N PHE A 69 3.92 15.37 -6.36
CA PHE A 69 4.17 14.53 -5.18
C PHE A 69 3.86 15.27 -3.87
N ALA A 70 4.26 16.53 -3.76
CA ALA A 70 3.93 17.34 -2.59
C ALA A 70 2.42 17.56 -2.42
N ALA A 71 1.66 17.66 -3.52
CA ALA A 71 0.21 17.83 -3.47
C ALA A 71 -0.49 16.64 -2.81
N VAL A 72 0.00 15.42 -3.01
CA VAL A 72 -0.47 14.20 -2.32
C VAL A 72 -0.33 14.37 -0.82
N LYS A 73 0.86 14.74 -0.33
CA LYS A 73 1.10 14.96 1.11
C LYS A 73 0.21 16.07 1.68
N VAL A 74 0.07 17.18 0.97
CA VAL A 74 -0.78 18.30 1.38
C VAL A 74 -2.24 17.83 1.50
N LYS A 75 -2.76 17.13 0.49
CA LYS A 75 -4.11 16.55 0.50
C LYS A 75 -4.32 15.63 1.69
N ASN A 76 -3.46 14.62 1.85
CA ASN A 76 -3.59 13.59 2.88
C ASN A 76 -3.42 14.18 4.29
N SER A 77 -2.59 15.20 4.46
CA SER A 77 -2.41 15.88 5.74
C SER A 77 -3.68 16.59 6.22
N ARG A 78 -4.46 17.17 5.31
CA ARG A 78 -5.74 17.83 5.63
C ARG A 78 -6.78 16.84 6.15
N VAL A 79 -6.79 15.63 5.63
CA VAL A 79 -7.66 14.54 6.09
C VAL A 79 -7.13 13.98 7.41
N GLY A 80 -5.84 13.69 7.48
CA GLY A 80 -5.19 13.16 8.67
C GLY A 80 -5.29 14.10 9.89
N ALA A 81 -5.28 15.42 9.68
CA ALA A 81 -5.44 16.39 10.75
C ALA A 81 -6.77 16.28 11.49
N LYS A 82 -7.82 15.76 10.84
CA LYS A 82 -9.14 15.53 11.41
C LYS A 82 -9.26 14.17 12.11
N ASN A 83 -8.31 13.26 11.90
CA ASN A 83 -8.34 11.93 12.49
C ASN A 83 -7.55 11.92 13.82
N PRO A 84 -8.20 11.70 14.97
CA PRO A 84 -7.53 11.71 16.28
C PRO A 84 -6.52 10.56 16.44
N ARG A 85 -6.56 9.55 15.57
CA ARG A 85 -5.67 8.39 15.58
C ARG A 85 -4.55 8.48 14.55
N ALA A 86 -4.54 9.51 13.69
CA ALA A 86 -3.47 9.69 12.72
C ALA A 86 -2.13 10.00 13.41
N ARG A 87 -1.04 9.49 12.84
CA ARG A 87 0.31 9.80 13.30
C ARG A 87 0.62 11.29 13.19
N TYR A 88 0.32 11.89 12.04
CA TYR A 88 0.43 13.32 11.83
C TYR A 88 -0.94 13.96 11.85
N ARG A 89 -1.17 14.83 12.85
CA ARG A 89 -2.46 15.52 13.07
C ARG A 89 -2.36 17.01 12.82
N LYS A 90 -1.59 17.38 11.79
CA LYS A 90 -1.47 18.78 11.33
C LYS A 90 -1.50 18.83 9.82
N CYS A 91 -1.97 19.95 9.29
CA CYS A 91 -1.84 20.23 7.86
C CYS A 91 -0.40 20.62 7.54
N PHE A 92 0.08 20.14 6.40
CA PHE A 92 1.36 20.55 5.81
C PHE A 92 1.12 21.36 4.55
N THR A 93 2.07 22.22 4.22
CA THR A 93 2.11 22.96 2.95
C THR A 93 3.10 22.34 1.98
N ALA A 94 3.08 22.74 0.72
CA ALA A 94 4.06 22.30 -0.25
C ALA A 94 5.49 22.75 0.14
N GLU A 95 5.60 23.92 0.76
CA GLU A 95 6.86 24.45 1.27
C GLU A 95 7.39 23.59 2.44
N ASP A 96 6.53 23.12 3.34
CA ASP A 96 6.92 22.20 4.41
C ASP A 96 7.51 20.91 3.82
N VAL A 97 6.89 20.38 2.77
CA VAL A 97 7.38 19.18 2.08
C VAL A 97 8.73 19.45 1.44
N ALA A 98 8.84 20.56 0.70
CA ALA A 98 10.06 20.97 0.01
C ALA A 98 11.21 21.28 0.97
N ALA A 99 10.93 21.74 2.18
CA ALA A 99 11.93 22.02 3.21
C ALA A 99 12.35 20.78 4.01
N SER A 100 11.63 19.67 3.88
CA SER A 100 11.95 18.44 4.62
C SER A 100 13.24 17.79 4.11
N ALA A 101 13.91 17.02 4.97
CA ALA A 101 15.18 16.39 4.64
C ALA A 101 15.07 15.47 3.41
N MET A 102 16.07 15.51 2.54
CA MET A 102 16.21 14.55 1.44
C MET A 102 16.50 13.16 2.02
N VAL A 103 15.76 12.15 1.59
CA VAL A 103 15.95 10.75 1.99
C VAL A 103 16.55 9.93 0.86
N ALA A 104 15.93 9.98 -0.30
CA ALA A 104 16.41 9.32 -1.51
C ALA A 104 15.91 10.17 -2.70
N ASP A 105 16.82 10.82 -3.42
CA ASP A 105 16.47 11.73 -4.51
C ASP A 105 15.55 11.06 -5.56
N PRO A 106 14.37 11.62 -5.90
CA PRO A 106 13.89 12.97 -5.60
C PRO A 106 13.07 13.11 -4.31
N LEU A 107 12.83 12.02 -3.56
CA LEU A 107 11.91 11.98 -2.43
C LEU A 107 12.53 12.51 -1.14
N ARG A 108 11.74 13.30 -0.45
CA ARG A 108 12.04 13.86 0.85
C ARG A 108 11.32 13.12 1.97
N LEU A 109 11.64 13.43 3.21
CA LEU A 109 11.07 12.76 4.38
C LEU A 109 9.54 12.78 4.40
N MET A 110 8.93 13.87 3.95
CA MET A 110 7.48 14.00 3.92
C MET A 110 6.80 13.33 2.71
N ASP A 111 7.58 12.90 1.73
CA ASP A 111 7.07 12.11 0.60
C ASP A 111 6.99 10.62 0.92
N ILE A 112 7.50 10.19 2.07
CA ILE A 112 7.58 8.79 2.48
C ILE A 112 6.69 8.56 3.69
N CYS A 113 6.07 7.39 3.78
CA CYS A 113 5.23 7.01 4.90
C CYS A 113 5.99 7.05 6.23
N ALA A 114 5.28 7.44 7.28
CA ALA A 114 5.85 7.46 8.62
C ALA A 114 5.89 6.06 9.21
N THR A 115 7.04 5.64 9.71
CA THR A 115 7.14 4.47 10.56
C THR A 115 6.37 4.71 11.85
N SER A 116 5.47 3.81 12.22
CA SER A 116 4.69 3.91 13.45
C SER A 116 4.19 2.56 13.94
N ASP A 117 4.01 2.45 15.24
CA ASP A 117 3.31 1.32 15.85
C ASP A 117 1.80 1.54 15.73
N GLY A 118 1.04 0.46 15.63
CA GLY A 118 -0.40 0.57 15.54
C GLY A 118 -1.12 -0.77 15.61
N GLY A 119 -2.42 -0.68 15.75
CA GLY A 119 -3.30 -1.85 15.72
C GLY A 119 -4.72 -1.46 15.34
N ALA A 120 -5.41 -2.40 14.71
CA ALA A 120 -6.81 -2.29 14.36
C ALA A 120 -7.52 -3.63 14.53
N ALA A 121 -8.80 -3.57 14.83
CA ALA A 121 -9.63 -4.77 14.93
C ALA A 121 -11.00 -4.52 14.31
N LEU A 122 -11.50 -5.53 13.60
CA LEU A 122 -12.82 -5.55 12.99
C LEU A 122 -13.58 -6.79 13.44
N ILE A 123 -14.89 -6.65 13.61
CA ILE A 123 -15.79 -7.81 13.71
C ILE A 123 -16.49 -7.98 12.37
N VAL A 124 -16.38 -9.17 11.81
CA VAL A 124 -17.05 -9.57 10.56
C VAL A 124 -18.00 -10.73 10.88
N CYS A 125 -19.21 -10.69 10.36
CA CYS A 125 -20.19 -11.75 10.62
C CYS A 125 -21.01 -12.09 9.36
N SER A 126 -21.78 -13.19 9.43
CA SER A 126 -22.75 -13.51 8.40
C SER A 126 -23.88 -12.46 8.38
N LEU A 127 -24.51 -12.30 7.22
CA LEU A 127 -25.66 -11.39 7.08
C LEU A 127 -26.83 -11.83 7.96
N GLU A 128 -27.00 -13.15 8.12
CA GLU A 128 -28.03 -13.71 8.99
C GLU A 128 -27.80 -13.34 10.45
N TYR A 129 -26.56 -13.48 10.92
CA TYR A 129 -26.20 -13.06 12.27
C TYR A 129 -26.40 -11.55 12.45
N ALA A 130 -25.97 -10.73 11.49
CA ALA A 130 -26.16 -9.28 11.54
C ALA A 130 -27.63 -8.90 11.67
N ARG A 131 -28.52 -9.54 10.89
CA ARG A 131 -29.98 -9.35 11.00
C ARG A 131 -30.52 -9.74 12.37
N ARG A 132 -30.07 -10.87 12.90
CA ARG A 132 -30.50 -11.39 14.21
C ARG A 132 -30.16 -10.46 15.37
N ILE A 133 -29.05 -9.72 15.28
CA ILE A 133 -28.63 -8.72 16.28
C ILE A 133 -29.04 -7.30 15.95
N GLY A 134 -29.90 -7.08 14.96
CA GLY A 134 -30.40 -5.75 14.58
C GLY A 134 -29.38 -4.86 13.87
N LYS A 135 -28.39 -5.43 13.18
CA LYS A 135 -27.33 -4.74 12.43
C LYS A 135 -27.38 -5.03 10.92
N ALA A 136 -28.56 -5.14 10.38
CA ALA A 136 -28.76 -5.43 8.95
C ALA A 136 -28.27 -4.30 8.01
N ASP A 137 -28.14 -3.10 8.54
CA ASP A 137 -27.65 -1.89 7.90
C ASP A 137 -26.12 -1.72 7.92
N ALA A 138 -25.40 -2.63 8.60
CA ALA A 138 -23.95 -2.59 8.65
C ALA A 138 -23.32 -2.69 7.24
N PRO A 139 -22.17 -2.03 7.01
CA PRO A 139 -21.44 -2.17 5.74
C PRO A 139 -21.17 -3.63 5.38
N ARG A 140 -21.28 -3.95 4.10
CA ARG A 140 -21.06 -5.32 3.59
C ARG A 140 -19.70 -5.42 2.91
N VAL A 141 -18.99 -6.52 3.16
CA VAL A 141 -17.80 -6.89 2.40
C VAL A 141 -18.26 -7.54 1.11
N ALA A 142 -18.35 -6.79 0.03
CA ALA A 142 -18.79 -7.28 -1.27
C ALA A 142 -17.78 -8.27 -1.85
N ALA A 143 -16.50 -7.90 -1.88
CA ALA A 143 -15.43 -8.75 -2.40
C ALA A 143 -14.16 -8.65 -1.57
N ILE A 144 -13.29 -9.65 -1.67
CA ILE A 144 -11.90 -9.61 -1.20
C ILE A 144 -11.04 -10.32 -2.24
N SER A 145 -10.12 -9.58 -2.84
CA SER A 145 -9.12 -10.13 -3.75
C SER A 145 -7.74 -10.12 -3.09
N THR A 146 -7.06 -11.25 -3.14
CA THR A 146 -5.66 -11.39 -2.74
C THR A 146 -4.93 -12.12 -3.84
N VAL A 147 -3.90 -11.50 -4.37
CA VAL A 147 -3.07 -12.05 -5.44
C VAL A 147 -1.62 -11.97 -4.99
N THR A 148 -0.88 -13.04 -5.19
CA THR A 148 0.55 -13.10 -4.96
C THR A 148 1.28 -13.24 -6.29
N PRO A 149 2.50 -12.71 -6.44
CA PRO A 149 3.32 -13.00 -7.60
C PRO A 149 3.61 -14.50 -7.69
N THR A 150 3.88 -14.97 -8.88
CA THR A 150 4.32 -16.35 -9.10
C THR A 150 5.71 -16.56 -8.50
N PHE A 151 5.99 -17.80 -8.07
CA PHE A 151 7.31 -18.17 -7.55
C PHE A 151 8.43 -17.74 -8.52
N ALA A 152 9.53 -17.30 -7.95
CA ALA A 152 10.70 -16.67 -8.55
C ALA A 152 10.55 -15.18 -8.91
N SER A 153 9.35 -14.62 -8.97
CA SER A 153 9.17 -13.17 -9.06
C SER A 153 9.11 -12.57 -7.66
N GLY A 154 10.07 -11.74 -7.31
CA GLY A 154 10.08 -11.03 -6.04
C GLY A 154 8.97 -9.98 -5.98
N VAL A 155 8.53 -9.66 -4.77
CA VAL A 155 7.54 -8.58 -4.53
C VAL A 155 8.09 -7.22 -4.97
N VAL A 156 9.41 -7.08 -4.94
CA VAL A 156 10.13 -5.86 -5.28
C VAL A 156 11.03 -6.13 -6.48
N GLU A 157 10.44 -6.09 -7.66
CA GLU A 157 11.19 -6.20 -8.92
C GLU A 157 11.33 -4.84 -9.58
N MET A 158 12.57 -4.45 -9.87
CA MET A 158 12.88 -3.23 -10.61
C MET A 158 12.20 -3.15 -11.98
N PRO A 159 12.05 -4.26 -12.73
CA PRO A 159 11.30 -4.26 -13.99
C PRO A 159 9.86 -3.77 -13.87
N ASP A 160 9.21 -3.98 -12.75
CA ASP A 160 7.83 -3.51 -12.52
C ASP A 160 7.71 -1.98 -12.52
N ILE A 161 8.81 -1.29 -12.25
CA ILE A 161 8.89 0.17 -12.25
C ILE A 161 9.15 0.71 -13.65
N ALA A 162 9.91 -0.04 -14.45
CA ALA A 162 10.30 0.37 -15.79
C ALA A 162 9.30 -0.18 -16.80
N THR A 163 8.41 0.67 -17.29
CA THR A 163 7.38 0.26 -18.28
C THR A 163 7.98 -0.45 -19.47
N ASP A 164 9.14 0.00 -19.95
CA ASP A 164 9.81 -0.60 -21.09
C ASP A 164 10.38 -1.99 -20.75
N SER A 165 10.91 -2.13 -19.52
CA SER A 165 11.39 -3.43 -19.02
C SER A 165 10.24 -4.39 -18.76
N ALA A 166 9.10 -3.90 -18.27
CA ALA A 166 7.91 -4.70 -18.09
C ALA A 166 7.34 -5.18 -19.45
N ALA A 167 7.37 -4.34 -20.47
CA ALA A 167 7.00 -4.72 -21.82
C ALA A 167 7.97 -5.78 -22.40
N ALA A 168 9.25 -5.67 -22.09
CA ALA A 168 10.26 -6.66 -22.52
C ALA A 168 10.18 -7.98 -21.74
N ALA A 169 9.76 -7.92 -20.46
CA ALA A 169 9.58 -9.11 -19.61
C ALA A 169 8.28 -9.90 -19.92
N GLY A 170 7.42 -9.34 -20.77
CA GLY A 170 6.13 -9.91 -21.12
C GLY A 170 4.96 -9.39 -20.30
N VAL A 171 3.79 -9.41 -20.92
CA VAL A 171 2.53 -8.88 -20.35
C VAL A 171 2.13 -9.60 -19.06
N GLU A 172 2.57 -10.82 -18.84
CA GLU A 172 2.24 -11.62 -17.66
C GLU A 172 2.78 -11.02 -16.35
N ALA A 173 3.93 -10.33 -16.39
CA ALA A 173 4.51 -9.70 -15.21
C ALA A 173 3.63 -8.57 -14.64
N LEU A 174 2.89 -7.85 -15.49
CA LEU A 174 1.94 -6.81 -15.09
C LEU A 174 0.55 -7.38 -14.79
N ALA A 175 0.21 -8.52 -15.36
CA ALA A 175 -1.13 -9.09 -15.28
C ALA A 175 -1.56 -9.41 -13.83
N TYR A 176 -0.64 -9.80 -12.95
CA TYR A 176 -1.01 -10.10 -11.58
C TYR A 176 -1.41 -8.85 -10.78
N ARG A 177 -0.76 -7.71 -11.00
CA ARG A 177 -1.09 -6.44 -10.30
C ARG A 177 -2.44 -5.91 -10.73
N SER A 178 -2.70 -5.88 -12.04
CA SER A 178 -4.01 -5.49 -12.55
C SER A 178 -5.11 -6.48 -12.18
N SER A 179 -4.77 -7.75 -11.94
CA SER A 179 -5.75 -8.77 -11.57
C SER A 179 -6.31 -8.60 -10.15
N ILE A 180 -5.62 -7.87 -9.25
CA ILE A 180 -6.09 -7.65 -7.88
C ILE A 180 -7.42 -6.87 -7.88
N PRO A 181 -7.49 -5.63 -8.42
CA PRO A 181 -8.73 -4.87 -8.47
C PRO A 181 -9.76 -5.52 -9.41
N MET A 182 -9.33 -6.05 -10.56
CA MET A 182 -10.24 -6.67 -11.52
C MET A 182 -11.03 -7.83 -10.91
N LYS A 183 -10.37 -8.73 -10.19
CA LYS A 183 -11.04 -9.83 -9.48
C LYS A 183 -12.01 -9.33 -8.40
N ALA A 184 -11.65 -8.25 -7.71
CA ALA A 184 -12.54 -7.68 -6.70
C ALA A 184 -13.78 -7.03 -7.34
N TYR A 185 -13.61 -6.30 -8.43
CA TYR A 185 -14.72 -5.71 -9.18
C TYR A 185 -15.64 -6.78 -9.76
N GLU A 186 -15.08 -7.80 -10.39
CA GLU A 186 -15.84 -8.92 -10.94
C GLU A 186 -16.64 -9.65 -9.86
N GLU A 187 -16.02 -9.96 -8.71
CA GLU A 187 -16.69 -10.62 -7.60
C GLU A 187 -17.79 -9.75 -6.98
N ALA A 188 -17.56 -8.43 -6.89
CA ALA A 188 -18.53 -7.48 -6.34
C ALA A 188 -19.65 -7.13 -7.32
N GLY A 189 -19.45 -7.37 -8.62
CA GLY A 189 -20.39 -6.99 -9.68
C GLY A 189 -20.47 -5.48 -9.91
N ILE A 190 -19.35 -4.75 -9.72
CA ILE A 190 -19.23 -3.30 -9.91
C ILE A 190 -18.00 -2.99 -10.77
N GLY A 191 -17.92 -1.74 -11.26
CA GLY A 191 -16.74 -1.19 -11.92
C GLY A 191 -16.05 -0.10 -11.10
N PRO A 192 -14.89 0.39 -11.55
CA PRO A 192 -14.21 1.51 -10.89
C PRO A 192 -15.06 2.79 -10.86
N GLU A 193 -15.96 2.97 -11.81
CA GLU A 193 -16.91 4.10 -11.90
C GLU A 193 -17.96 4.10 -10.77
N ASP A 194 -18.20 2.96 -10.14
CA ASP A 194 -19.14 2.83 -9.02
C ASP A 194 -18.49 3.15 -7.67
N VAL A 195 -17.15 3.34 -7.64
CA VAL A 195 -16.40 3.59 -6.41
C VAL A 195 -16.51 5.05 -6.01
N SER A 196 -17.14 5.31 -4.87
CA SER A 196 -17.30 6.67 -4.33
C SER A 196 -16.16 7.11 -3.40
N LEU A 197 -15.46 6.17 -2.78
CA LEU A 197 -14.37 6.41 -1.85
C LEU A 197 -13.33 5.29 -1.97
N ALA A 198 -12.06 5.64 -1.96
CA ALA A 198 -10.96 4.69 -1.89
C ALA A 198 -10.06 5.01 -0.68
N GLU A 199 -9.78 4.00 0.12
CA GLU A 199 -8.72 3.99 1.12
C GLU A 199 -7.52 3.29 0.51
N VAL A 200 -6.44 4.03 0.27
CA VAL A 200 -5.24 3.53 -0.39
C VAL A 200 -4.05 3.51 0.56
N TYR A 201 -3.13 2.60 0.32
CA TYR A 201 -1.88 2.53 1.06
C TYR A 201 -0.77 3.22 0.27
N ASP A 202 -0.60 4.51 0.53
CA ASP A 202 0.43 5.36 -0.07
C ASP A 202 1.77 5.22 0.68
N LEU A 203 2.56 4.24 0.32
CA LEU A 203 3.91 4.04 0.88
C LEU A 203 4.83 5.23 0.61
N SER A 204 4.62 5.89 -0.51
CA SER A 204 5.20 7.21 -0.84
C SER A 204 4.24 7.98 -1.71
N THR A 205 4.42 9.30 -1.77
CA THR A 205 3.59 10.19 -2.58
C THR A 205 3.65 9.88 -4.08
N ALA A 206 4.69 9.22 -4.54
CA ALA A 206 4.83 8.79 -5.93
C ALA A 206 4.02 7.52 -6.27
N LEU A 207 3.46 6.83 -5.28
CA LEU A 207 2.67 5.61 -5.48
C LEU A 207 1.16 5.85 -5.45
N GLU A 208 0.70 7.01 -5.06
CA GLU A 208 -0.69 7.43 -5.11
C GLU A 208 -1.01 8.12 -6.44
#